data_c3cf7f071d573fd89a2ef07c2848c6c9
#
_entry.id   c3cf7f071d573fd89a2ef07c2848c6c9
#
_cell.length_a   1.000
_cell.length_b   1.000
_cell.length_c   1.000
_cell.angle_alpha   90.00
_cell.angle_beta   90.00
_cell.angle_gamma   90.00
#
_symmetry.space_group_name_H-M   'P 1'
#
loop_
_entity.id
_entity.type
_entity.pdbx_description
1 polymer ?
#
loop_
_entity_poly.entity_id
_entity_poly.type
_entity_poly.pdbx_seq_one_letter_code
_entity_poly.pdbx_strand_id
1 'polypeptide(L)'
;MKPALLWKNLVLRYGLMFLTATAGAEDWPQWLGPQRDGIWRETGIVERLPTNGLKFRWRTPIGGGYSGPAVAKGRVYVMDRHLATGAKNPSNAFARGEIPGNERILCLDEVDGRILWQHEYDSAYTVSYASGPRVTPAVADGKVYTLGSEGHLLCLDAIKGTALWSHDFKKDFGIKTPVWGFAGHPLVDGKKLICLAGGNGSVAVAYDKDTGKEIWRALSAKEPGYAPPMIYEFGGKRQLIFWHPEAVNALEPETGKVIWTYPLTPSVRSGMSIPSPRKVGDLLFLTSFYNGSLLLRVGADQAALVWQSKKVSEMDTDGLHSVMATPLIEGGYIYSPCSYGQFRCLKLETGERLWETFALTSGKSARWGHAFIVKQGERSFIFNEQGDLILARLTPEKYEDLGRAHLLDPVNNDPGRLVVWSHPAFANRSIYARNDKEIVCVSLAAE
;
A
#
# COMPACT_ATOMS: atom_id res chain seq x y z
N MET A 1 6.03 -44.47 -70.73
CA MET A 1 6.99 -43.55 -70.09
C MET A 1 6.23 -42.52 -69.27
N LYS A 2 6.31 -42.62 -67.97
CA LYS A 2 5.72 -41.65 -66.99
C LYS A 2 6.85 -40.90 -66.30
N PRO A 3 6.82 -39.56 -66.19
CA PRO A 3 7.84 -38.82 -65.42
C PRO A 3 7.46 -38.80 -63.94
N ALA A 4 8.47 -39.02 -63.11
CA ALA A 4 8.41 -38.97 -61.65
C ALA A 4 8.42 -37.53 -61.18
N LEU A 5 7.48 -37.19 -60.26
CA LEU A 5 7.39 -35.90 -59.58
C LEU A 5 8.25 -35.97 -58.29
N LEU A 6 9.30 -35.16 -58.24
CA LEU A 6 10.10 -34.94 -57.02
C LEU A 6 9.42 -33.90 -56.15
N TRP A 7 9.00 -34.32 -54.94
CA TRP A 7 8.56 -33.42 -53.88
C TRP A 7 9.77 -32.96 -53.08
N LYS A 8 10.10 -31.67 -53.15
CA LYS A 8 11.06 -31.05 -52.24
C LYS A 8 10.35 -30.63 -50.97
N ASN A 9 10.65 -31.26 -49.83
CA ASN A 9 10.21 -30.86 -48.48
C ASN A 9 10.91 -29.57 -48.09
N LEU A 10 10.18 -28.47 -48.01
CA LEU A 10 10.62 -27.19 -47.45
C LEU A 10 10.29 -27.21 -45.96
N VAL A 11 11.28 -27.52 -45.12
CA VAL A 11 11.14 -27.41 -43.65
C VAL A 11 11.32 -25.94 -43.25
N LEU A 12 10.20 -25.28 -42.96
CA LEU A 12 10.18 -23.92 -42.41
C LEU A 12 10.55 -24.01 -40.94
N ARG A 13 11.75 -23.67 -40.54
CA ARG A 13 12.17 -23.49 -39.14
C ARG A 13 11.62 -22.16 -38.65
N TYR A 14 10.54 -22.19 -37.88
CA TYR A 14 10.11 -21.04 -37.08
C TYR A 14 11.09 -20.92 -35.90
N GLY A 15 12.04 -20.00 -35.99
CA GLY A 15 12.83 -19.56 -34.84
C GLY A 15 11.93 -18.74 -33.93
N LEU A 16 11.56 -19.31 -32.77
CA LEU A 16 10.96 -18.54 -31.67
C LEU A 16 12.04 -17.59 -31.15
N MET A 17 11.99 -16.34 -31.57
CA MET A 17 12.77 -15.27 -30.96
C MET A 17 12.13 -14.98 -29.59
N PHE A 18 12.70 -15.54 -28.52
CA PHE A 18 12.43 -15.04 -27.18
C PHE A 18 13.03 -13.63 -27.11
N LEU A 19 12.17 -12.61 -27.25
CA LEU A 19 12.51 -11.28 -26.78
C LEU A 19 12.64 -11.38 -25.25
N THR A 20 13.85 -11.51 -24.76
CA THR A 20 14.16 -11.19 -23.38
C THR A 20 13.96 -9.68 -23.23
N ALA A 21 12.77 -9.28 -22.77
CA ALA A 21 12.58 -7.93 -22.28
C ALA A 21 13.57 -7.75 -21.13
N THR A 22 14.65 -7.00 -21.37
CA THR A 22 15.47 -6.47 -20.30
C THR A 22 14.56 -5.56 -19.51
N ALA A 23 14.10 -6.01 -18.33
CA ALA A 23 13.39 -5.15 -17.41
C ALA A 23 14.35 -4.01 -17.06
N GLY A 24 14.14 -2.86 -17.69
CA GLY A 24 14.86 -1.61 -17.39
C GLY A 24 14.51 -1.17 -15.95
N ALA A 25 15.13 -0.08 -15.54
CA ALA A 25 14.77 0.60 -14.30
C ALA A 25 13.25 0.84 -14.24
N GLU A 26 12.61 0.49 -13.15
CA GLU A 26 11.16 0.60 -12.97
C GLU A 26 10.84 1.64 -11.87
N ASP A 27 9.96 2.58 -12.17
CA ASP A 27 9.41 3.52 -11.20
C ASP A 27 8.51 2.81 -10.17
N TRP A 28 8.34 3.41 -8.98
CA TRP A 28 7.37 3.02 -7.95
C TRP A 28 6.41 4.19 -7.68
N PRO A 29 5.52 4.53 -8.64
CA PRO A 29 4.86 5.84 -8.68
C PRO A 29 3.69 5.99 -7.71
N GLN A 30 3.33 4.95 -6.96
CA GLN A 30 2.16 4.93 -6.08
C GLN A 30 2.23 3.81 -5.06
N TRP A 31 1.20 3.73 -4.18
CA TRP A 31 0.98 2.64 -3.25
C TRP A 31 1.08 1.27 -3.91
N LEU A 32 1.93 0.38 -3.34
CA LEU A 32 2.20 -0.98 -3.84
C LEU A 32 2.79 -1.04 -5.25
N GLY A 33 3.40 0.05 -5.75
CA GLY A 33 4.09 0.08 -7.03
C GLY A 33 3.20 0.29 -8.24
N PRO A 34 3.78 0.14 -9.46
CA PRO A 34 3.11 0.56 -10.69
C PRO A 34 1.78 -0.15 -10.95
N GLN A 35 1.65 -1.41 -10.57
CA GLN A 35 0.42 -2.20 -10.74
C GLN A 35 -0.40 -2.36 -9.44
N ARG A 36 -0.02 -1.67 -8.36
CA ARG A 36 -0.66 -1.74 -7.02
C ARG A 36 -0.74 -3.17 -6.47
N ASP A 37 0.22 -4.00 -6.79
CA ASP A 37 0.24 -5.42 -6.42
C ASP A 37 1.36 -5.82 -5.46
N GLY A 38 2.26 -4.89 -5.14
CA GLY A 38 3.38 -5.15 -4.24
C GLY A 38 4.45 -6.05 -4.85
N ILE A 39 4.56 -6.08 -6.19
CA ILE A 39 5.53 -6.86 -6.92
C ILE A 39 6.57 -5.95 -7.57
N TRP A 40 7.81 -6.15 -7.24
CA TRP A 40 8.95 -5.46 -7.83
C TRP A 40 9.54 -6.33 -8.97
N ARG A 41 9.47 -5.82 -10.19
CA ARG A 41 9.76 -6.60 -11.41
C ARG A 41 11.15 -6.37 -11.99
N GLU A 42 11.94 -5.52 -11.37
CA GLU A 42 13.31 -5.28 -11.81
C GLU A 42 14.21 -6.51 -11.69
N THR A 43 15.21 -6.58 -12.56
CA THR A 43 16.28 -7.59 -12.55
C THR A 43 17.61 -6.98 -12.12
N GLY A 44 18.61 -7.84 -11.86
CA GLY A 44 19.92 -7.37 -11.37
C GLY A 44 19.84 -6.91 -9.92
N ILE A 45 19.06 -7.59 -9.11
CA ILE A 45 18.86 -7.35 -7.68
C ILE A 45 19.65 -8.42 -6.90
N VAL A 46 20.27 -8.02 -5.79
CA VAL A 46 21.00 -8.93 -4.90
C VAL A 46 20.20 -10.19 -4.57
N GLU A 47 20.86 -11.35 -4.62
CA GLU A 47 20.22 -12.63 -4.28
C GLU A 47 20.26 -12.93 -2.80
N ARG A 48 21.19 -12.34 -2.08
CA ARG A 48 21.33 -12.36 -0.62
C ARG A 48 21.75 -10.98 -0.16
N LEU A 49 21.29 -10.57 1.03
CA LEU A 49 21.79 -9.32 1.61
C LEU A 49 23.24 -9.54 2.09
N PRO A 50 24.16 -8.61 1.79
CA PRO A 50 25.55 -8.73 2.18
C PRO A 50 25.73 -8.59 3.69
N THR A 51 26.60 -9.41 4.28
CA THR A 51 26.88 -9.42 5.72
C THR A 51 27.65 -8.20 6.21
N ASN A 52 28.34 -7.49 5.30
CA ASN A 52 29.06 -6.24 5.57
C ASN A 52 28.18 -4.99 5.47
N GLY A 53 26.85 -5.17 5.35
CA GLY A 53 25.88 -4.10 5.23
C GLY A 53 25.58 -3.67 3.81
N LEU A 54 24.54 -2.86 3.66
CA LEU A 54 24.09 -2.32 2.38
C LEU A 54 24.68 -0.94 2.12
N LYS A 55 24.87 -0.61 0.84
CA LYS A 55 25.37 0.71 0.41
C LYS A 55 24.24 1.73 0.41
N PHE A 56 24.28 2.67 1.35
CA PHE A 56 23.44 3.86 1.32
C PHE A 56 23.90 4.78 0.19
N ARG A 57 22.97 5.16 -0.68
CA ARG A 57 23.21 6.19 -1.71
C ARG A 57 23.15 7.57 -1.08
N TRP A 58 22.12 7.81 -0.26
CA TRP A 58 21.93 9.04 0.48
C TRP A 58 20.99 8.89 1.68
N ARG A 59 21.02 9.86 2.58
CA ARG A 59 20.09 10.08 3.69
C ARG A 59 19.68 11.54 3.70
N THR A 60 18.38 11.83 3.85
CA THR A 60 17.85 13.19 3.87
C THR A 60 16.94 13.39 5.08
N PRO A 61 17.18 14.40 5.93
CA PRO A 61 16.29 14.71 7.04
C PRO A 61 14.90 15.12 6.55
N ILE A 62 13.86 14.55 7.17
CA ILE A 62 12.44 14.89 6.97
C ILE A 62 11.71 14.91 8.30
N GLY A 63 10.46 15.38 8.30
CA GLY A 63 9.57 15.38 9.48
C GLY A 63 8.87 14.05 9.72
N GLY A 64 7.96 14.03 10.72
CA GLY A 64 7.19 12.85 11.10
C GLY A 64 6.16 12.41 10.05
N GLY A 65 5.78 11.14 10.09
CA GLY A 65 4.70 10.60 9.25
C GLY A 65 4.81 9.12 8.92
N TYR A 66 3.70 8.59 8.42
CA TYR A 66 3.53 7.18 8.03
C TYR A 66 3.48 7.01 6.50
N SER A 67 3.51 8.12 5.76
CA SER A 67 3.47 8.14 4.30
C SER A 67 4.69 7.43 3.72
N GLY A 68 4.48 6.38 2.94
CA GLY A 68 5.53 5.80 2.11
C GLY A 68 5.91 6.75 0.96
N PRO A 69 7.15 6.68 0.44
CA PRO A 69 7.55 7.45 -0.73
C PRO A 69 6.96 6.88 -2.03
N ALA A 70 6.83 7.75 -3.03
CA ALA A 70 6.66 7.37 -4.43
C ALA A 70 7.90 7.80 -5.22
N VAL A 71 8.33 6.97 -6.17
CA VAL A 71 9.52 7.23 -7.01
C VAL A 71 9.09 7.23 -8.46
N ALA A 72 9.34 8.33 -9.15
CA ALA A 72 8.98 8.45 -10.56
C ALA A 72 9.88 9.48 -11.29
N LYS A 73 10.36 9.09 -12.45
CA LYS A 73 11.11 9.95 -13.38
C LYS A 73 12.28 10.70 -12.72
N GLY A 74 13.08 9.98 -11.95
CA GLY A 74 14.27 10.53 -11.28
C GLY A 74 13.97 11.39 -10.05
N ARG A 75 12.76 11.26 -9.47
CA ARG A 75 12.32 12.02 -8.31
C ARG A 75 11.67 11.13 -7.26
N VAL A 76 11.83 11.52 -6.00
CA VAL A 76 11.20 10.86 -4.85
C VAL A 76 10.23 11.85 -4.22
N TYR A 77 8.97 11.43 -4.07
CA TYR A 77 7.91 12.23 -3.47
C TYR A 77 7.50 11.60 -2.15
N VAL A 78 7.48 12.38 -1.08
CA VAL A 78 7.09 11.92 0.25
C VAL A 78 6.34 13.03 0.98
N MET A 79 5.41 12.65 1.85
CA MET A 79 4.73 13.59 2.73
C MET A 79 5.30 13.49 4.15
N ASP A 80 5.39 14.61 4.83
CA ASP A 80 5.75 14.68 6.25
C ASP A 80 4.96 15.77 6.97
N ARG A 81 5.20 15.90 8.27
CA ARG A 81 4.58 16.91 9.13
C ARG A 81 5.60 17.64 9.99
N HIS A 82 5.42 18.94 10.08
CA HIS A 82 6.10 19.77 11.06
C HIS A 82 5.10 20.30 12.10
N LEU A 83 5.46 20.15 13.35
CA LEU A 83 4.71 20.76 14.46
C LEU A 83 4.94 22.26 14.51
N ALA A 84 3.91 23.03 14.83
CA ALA A 84 4.07 24.44 15.12
C ALA A 84 5.02 24.64 16.33
N THR A 85 5.66 25.81 16.38
CA THR A 85 6.59 26.13 17.47
C THR A 85 5.92 25.95 18.84
N GLY A 86 6.53 25.13 19.70
CA GLY A 86 6.02 24.81 21.03
C GLY A 86 4.95 23.71 21.08
N ALA A 87 4.38 23.31 19.94
CA ALA A 87 3.45 22.18 19.89
C ALA A 87 4.18 20.84 20.09
N LYS A 88 3.46 19.86 20.66
CA LYS A 88 3.97 18.50 20.88
C LYS A 88 2.87 17.48 20.56
N ASN A 89 3.26 16.35 20.00
CA ASN A 89 2.37 15.21 19.91
C ASN A 89 2.07 14.68 21.32
N PRO A 90 0.85 14.18 21.58
CA PRO A 90 0.51 13.56 22.86
C PRO A 90 1.43 12.37 23.17
N SER A 91 1.79 12.21 24.45
CA SER A 91 2.54 11.02 24.91
C SER A 91 1.73 9.73 24.76
N ASN A 92 0.41 9.81 24.93
CA ASN A 92 -0.52 8.73 24.57
C ASN A 92 -0.89 8.87 23.09
N ALA A 93 -0.43 7.95 22.26
CA ALA A 93 -0.68 7.95 20.83
C ALA A 93 -2.18 7.89 20.44
N PHE A 94 -3.04 7.37 21.33
CA PHE A 94 -4.50 7.36 21.11
C PHE A 94 -5.18 8.69 21.45
N ALA A 95 -4.52 9.59 22.17
CA ALA A 95 -5.12 10.86 22.51
C ALA A 95 -5.41 11.68 21.27
N ARG A 96 -6.54 12.36 21.28
CA ARG A 96 -7.01 13.24 20.22
C ARG A 96 -7.19 14.64 20.80
N GLY A 97 -6.85 15.62 20.00
CA GLY A 97 -6.99 17.03 20.36
C GLY A 97 -6.45 17.85 19.19
N GLU A 98 -6.72 19.12 19.20
CA GLU A 98 -6.17 20.00 18.17
C GLU A 98 -4.66 20.20 18.40
N ILE A 99 -3.85 19.73 17.45
CA ILE A 99 -2.39 19.82 17.51
C ILE A 99 -1.94 20.66 16.33
N PRO A 100 -1.53 21.93 16.53
CA PRO A 100 -1.09 22.81 15.46
C PRO A 100 0.15 22.28 14.74
N GLY A 101 0.19 22.46 13.43
CA GLY A 101 1.31 22.05 12.58
C GLY A 101 0.95 22.12 11.11
N ASN A 102 1.93 21.82 10.28
CA ASN A 102 1.81 21.85 8.83
C ASN A 102 2.11 20.48 8.23
N GLU A 103 1.38 20.10 7.20
CA GLU A 103 1.79 19.00 6.34
C GLU A 103 2.62 19.54 5.18
N ARG A 104 3.62 18.76 4.76
CA ARG A 104 4.44 19.07 3.61
C ARG A 104 4.47 17.92 2.61
N ILE A 105 4.55 18.29 1.36
CA ILE A 105 4.92 17.40 0.27
C ILE A 105 6.32 17.79 -0.16
N LEU A 106 7.25 16.83 -0.13
CA LEU A 106 8.63 16.98 -0.52
C LEU A 106 8.89 16.24 -1.81
N CYS A 107 9.62 16.88 -2.72
CA CYS A 107 10.21 16.24 -3.88
C CYS A 107 11.73 16.27 -3.74
N LEU A 108 12.34 15.10 -3.78
CA LEU A 108 13.77 14.94 -3.69
C LEU A 108 14.32 14.45 -5.04
N ASP A 109 15.57 14.82 -5.31
CA ASP A 109 16.34 14.23 -6.39
C ASP A 109 16.63 12.75 -6.07
N GLU A 110 16.38 11.85 -7.01
CA GLU A 110 16.57 10.41 -6.80
C GLU A 110 18.05 10.04 -6.64
N VAL A 111 18.97 10.80 -7.26
CA VAL A 111 20.38 10.46 -7.30
C VAL A 111 21.10 10.77 -5.98
N ASP A 112 20.83 11.96 -5.41
CA ASP A 112 21.56 12.48 -4.25
C ASP A 112 20.69 12.84 -3.03
N GLY A 113 19.36 12.74 -3.17
CA GLY A 113 18.41 12.96 -2.08
C GLY A 113 18.20 14.43 -1.69
N ARG A 114 18.77 15.41 -2.44
CA ARG A 114 18.52 16.83 -2.16
C ARG A 114 17.07 17.19 -2.41
N ILE A 115 16.50 18.05 -1.58
CA ILE A 115 15.14 18.55 -1.76
C ILE A 115 15.14 19.52 -2.96
N LEU A 116 14.37 19.19 -4.00
CA LEU A 116 14.19 19.99 -5.21
C LEU A 116 13.13 21.06 -5.02
N TRP A 117 12.04 20.71 -4.34
CA TRP A 117 10.96 21.60 -3.95
C TRP A 117 10.20 21.03 -2.75
N GLN A 118 9.48 21.91 -2.06
CA GLN A 118 8.48 21.55 -1.04
C GLN A 118 7.21 22.38 -1.24
N HIS A 119 6.08 21.76 -0.92
CA HIS A 119 4.78 22.42 -0.81
C HIS A 119 4.26 22.19 0.61
N GLU A 120 3.89 23.26 1.29
CA GLU A 120 3.51 23.25 2.70
C GLU A 120 2.16 23.93 2.89
N TYR A 121 1.34 23.41 3.79
CA TYR A 121 0.04 23.97 4.15
C TYR A 121 -0.32 23.69 5.61
N ASP A 122 -1.10 24.61 6.20
CA ASP A 122 -1.58 24.45 7.58
C ASP A 122 -2.47 23.23 7.72
N SER A 123 -2.19 22.40 8.73
CA SER A 123 -2.96 21.20 9.03
C SER A 123 -2.91 20.90 10.54
N ALA A 124 -3.78 21.55 11.30
CA ALA A 124 -3.98 21.21 12.70
C ALA A 124 -4.62 19.82 12.81
N TYR A 125 -3.95 18.91 13.50
CA TYR A 125 -4.39 17.51 13.60
C TYR A 125 -5.38 17.29 14.73
N THR A 126 -6.39 16.47 14.44
CA THR A 126 -7.38 15.97 15.39
C THR A 126 -7.40 14.43 15.48
N VAL A 127 -6.37 13.78 14.96
CA VAL A 127 -6.26 12.33 14.79
C VAL A 127 -5.48 11.66 15.90
N SER A 128 -5.72 10.37 16.13
CA SER A 128 -4.83 9.50 16.89
C SER A 128 -3.57 9.19 16.09
N TYR A 129 -2.46 8.87 16.78
CA TYR A 129 -1.17 8.61 16.12
C TYR A 129 -0.74 9.79 15.26
N ALA A 130 -0.62 10.95 15.87
CA ALA A 130 -0.52 12.24 15.18
C ALA A 130 0.88 12.57 14.61
N SER A 131 1.74 11.58 14.31
CA SER A 131 3.09 11.84 13.79
C SER A 131 3.06 12.53 12.42
N GLY A 132 2.12 12.18 11.55
CA GLY A 132 2.02 12.85 10.25
C GLY A 132 1.15 12.10 9.23
N PRO A 133 1.28 12.45 7.93
CA PRO A 133 0.49 11.87 6.84
C PRO A 133 0.66 10.36 6.69
N ARG A 134 -0.37 9.69 6.14
CA ARG A 134 -0.42 8.23 5.96
C ARG A 134 -0.34 7.80 4.50
N VAL A 135 -0.75 8.68 3.60
CA VAL A 135 -0.96 8.34 2.21
C VAL A 135 0.34 8.43 1.41
N THR A 136 0.67 7.38 0.68
CA THR A 136 1.72 7.43 -0.35
C THR A 136 1.24 8.32 -1.50
N PRO A 137 2.02 9.31 -1.95
CA PRO A 137 1.69 10.10 -3.13
C PRO A 137 1.46 9.21 -4.36
N ALA A 138 0.53 9.59 -5.23
CA ALA A 138 0.37 8.98 -6.55
C ALA A 138 0.89 9.93 -7.63
N VAL A 139 1.78 9.43 -8.49
CA VAL A 139 2.42 10.22 -9.54
C VAL A 139 1.98 9.72 -10.90
N ALA A 140 1.36 10.59 -11.68
CA ALA A 140 0.92 10.27 -13.04
C ALA A 140 0.91 11.52 -13.92
N ASP A 141 1.30 11.38 -15.18
CA ASP A 141 1.18 12.41 -16.22
C ASP A 141 1.73 13.79 -15.81
N GLY A 142 2.87 13.81 -15.12
CA GLY A 142 3.50 15.05 -14.67
C GLY A 142 2.84 15.72 -13.46
N LYS A 143 1.97 15.01 -12.76
CA LYS A 143 1.26 15.49 -11.56
C LYS A 143 1.50 14.56 -10.37
N VAL A 144 1.41 15.12 -9.17
CA VAL A 144 1.47 14.42 -7.89
C VAL A 144 0.16 14.65 -7.16
N TYR A 145 -0.50 13.56 -6.81
CA TYR A 145 -1.74 13.57 -6.04
C TYR A 145 -1.46 13.13 -4.61
N THR A 146 -1.86 13.93 -3.63
CA THR A 146 -1.64 13.67 -2.22
C THR A 146 -2.91 13.86 -1.42
N LEU A 147 -3.07 13.08 -0.35
CA LEU A 147 -4.18 13.23 0.59
C LEU A 147 -3.61 13.35 2.00
N GLY A 148 -3.83 14.51 2.62
CA GLY A 148 -3.45 14.78 3.99
C GLY A 148 -4.35 14.10 5.02
N SER A 149 -3.86 13.93 6.23
CA SER A 149 -4.59 13.24 7.32
C SER A 149 -5.88 13.92 7.70
N GLU A 150 -5.99 15.22 7.50
CA GLU A 150 -7.21 16.00 7.78
C GLU A 150 -8.13 16.17 6.55
N GLY A 151 -7.81 15.49 5.42
CA GLY A 151 -8.69 15.45 4.25
C GLY A 151 -8.35 16.46 3.15
N HIS A 152 -7.18 17.08 3.19
CA HIS A 152 -6.71 17.95 2.11
C HIS A 152 -6.20 17.11 0.94
N LEU A 153 -6.97 17.04 -0.13
CA LEU A 153 -6.57 16.42 -1.39
C LEU A 153 -5.94 17.46 -2.30
N LEU A 154 -4.71 17.24 -2.73
CA LEU A 154 -3.97 18.17 -3.58
C LEU A 154 -3.53 17.49 -4.87
N CYS A 155 -3.55 18.23 -5.96
CA CYS A 155 -2.86 17.92 -7.20
C CYS A 155 -1.77 18.98 -7.43
N LEU A 156 -0.53 18.53 -7.51
CA LEU A 156 0.63 19.39 -7.70
C LEU A 156 1.29 19.13 -9.04
N ASP A 157 1.90 20.14 -9.63
CA ASP A 157 2.86 19.97 -10.72
C ASP A 157 4.07 19.18 -10.21
N ALA A 158 4.40 18.07 -10.82
CA ALA A 158 5.47 17.18 -10.36
C ALA A 158 6.86 17.80 -10.43
N ILE A 159 7.07 18.77 -11.30
CA ILE A 159 8.38 19.45 -11.50
C ILE A 159 8.52 20.66 -10.58
N LYS A 160 7.46 21.44 -10.44
CA LYS A 160 7.48 22.77 -9.76
C LYS A 160 6.97 22.71 -8.32
N GLY A 161 6.17 21.71 -7.94
CA GLY A 161 5.50 21.62 -6.64
C GLY A 161 4.37 22.63 -6.45
N THR A 162 3.95 23.36 -7.48
CA THR A 162 2.83 24.30 -7.40
C THR A 162 1.51 23.57 -7.43
N ALA A 163 0.56 23.97 -6.55
CA ALA A 163 -0.79 23.41 -6.56
C ALA A 163 -1.54 23.79 -7.85
N LEU A 164 -2.12 22.79 -8.50
CA LEU A 164 -2.95 22.95 -9.69
C LEU A 164 -4.43 23.03 -9.31
N TRP A 165 -4.86 22.19 -8.38
CA TRP A 165 -6.19 22.18 -7.79
C TRP A 165 -6.14 21.48 -6.42
N SER A 166 -7.16 21.71 -5.59
CA SER A 166 -7.29 21.12 -4.26
C SER A 166 -8.73 20.93 -3.83
N HIS A 167 -8.96 20.00 -2.90
CA HIS A 167 -10.21 19.76 -2.19
C HIS A 167 -9.97 19.65 -0.69
N ASP A 168 -11.00 19.97 0.10
CA ASP A 168 -11.04 19.71 1.54
C ASP A 168 -12.26 18.82 1.83
N PHE A 169 -12.03 17.53 2.05
CA PHE A 169 -13.10 16.55 2.23
C PHE A 169 -14.06 16.90 3.38
N LYS A 170 -13.54 17.53 4.44
CA LYS A 170 -14.40 17.97 5.56
C LYS A 170 -15.38 19.04 5.11
N LYS A 171 -14.94 20.01 4.33
CA LYS A 171 -15.78 21.10 3.82
C LYS A 171 -16.68 20.62 2.69
N ASP A 172 -16.12 19.88 1.74
CA ASP A 172 -16.83 19.46 0.52
C ASP A 172 -17.98 18.49 0.82
N PHE A 173 -17.80 17.62 1.84
CA PHE A 173 -18.78 16.58 2.19
C PHE A 173 -19.43 16.74 3.57
N GLY A 174 -19.07 17.76 4.34
CA GLY A 174 -19.62 17.96 5.70
C GLY A 174 -19.25 16.85 6.69
N ILE A 175 -18.08 16.23 6.55
CA ILE A 175 -17.66 15.04 7.32
C ILE A 175 -16.60 15.39 8.37
N LYS A 176 -16.46 14.51 9.36
CA LYS A 176 -15.41 14.61 10.37
C LYS A 176 -14.21 13.77 9.97
N THR A 177 -13.03 14.19 10.43
CA THR A 177 -11.82 13.41 10.27
C THR A 177 -11.95 12.05 10.97
N PRO A 178 -11.69 10.92 10.25
CA PRO A 178 -11.65 9.59 10.86
C PRO A 178 -10.63 9.51 12.02
N VAL A 179 -10.79 8.52 12.90
CA VAL A 179 -9.94 8.39 14.12
C VAL A 179 -8.45 8.41 13.79
N TRP A 180 -8.05 7.71 12.74
CA TRP A 180 -6.65 7.66 12.28
C TRP A 180 -6.40 8.51 11.03
N GLY A 181 -7.22 9.55 10.79
CA GLY A 181 -7.10 10.43 9.63
C GLY A 181 -7.56 9.80 8.32
N PHE A 182 -7.50 10.57 7.24
CA PHE A 182 -7.71 10.04 5.91
C PHE A 182 -6.46 9.28 5.46
N ALA A 183 -6.61 8.00 5.10
CA ALA A 183 -5.49 7.10 4.80
C ALA A 183 -5.69 6.24 3.54
N GLY A 184 -6.84 6.33 2.87
CA GLY A 184 -7.08 5.62 1.62
C GLY A 184 -6.23 6.22 0.48
N HIS A 185 -5.23 5.45 0.00
CA HIS A 185 -4.34 5.92 -1.07
C HIS A 185 -5.13 6.17 -2.36
N PRO A 186 -5.10 7.38 -2.96
CA PRO A 186 -5.79 7.69 -4.20
C PRO A 186 -5.39 6.76 -5.34
N LEU A 187 -6.33 6.48 -6.24
CA LEU A 187 -6.12 5.65 -7.42
C LEU A 187 -6.30 6.48 -8.68
N VAL A 188 -5.28 6.54 -9.52
CA VAL A 188 -5.39 7.10 -10.86
C VAL A 188 -5.87 6.02 -11.82
N ASP A 189 -7.00 6.27 -12.50
CA ASP A 189 -7.57 5.40 -13.53
C ASP A 189 -7.96 6.20 -14.77
N GLY A 190 -7.12 6.17 -15.80
CA GLY A 190 -7.30 6.96 -17.01
C GLY A 190 -7.34 8.46 -16.71
N LYS A 191 -8.50 9.08 -16.90
CA LYS A 191 -8.72 10.50 -16.59
C LYS A 191 -9.23 10.76 -15.16
N LYS A 192 -9.44 9.70 -14.38
CA LYS A 192 -10.03 9.80 -13.04
C LYS A 192 -8.97 9.70 -11.94
N LEU A 193 -9.17 10.47 -10.89
CA LEU A 193 -8.57 10.27 -9.57
C LEU A 193 -9.67 9.80 -8.63
N ILE A 194 -9.56 8.57 -8.15
CA ILE A 194 -10.57 7.92 -7.30
C ILE A 194 -10.09 7.91 -5.87
N CYS A 195 -10.90 8.43 -4.95
CA CYS A 195 -10.57 8.63 -3.56
C CYS A 195 -11.60 7.97 -2.62
N LEU A 196 -11.12 7.50 -1.47
CA LEU A 196 -11.92 7.16 -0.32
C LEU A 196 -12.08 8.43 0.53
N ALA A 197 -13.28 9.01 0.55
CA ALA A 197 -13.55 10.21 1.35
C ALA A 197 -14.36 9.87 2.60
N GLY A 198 -15.67 9.64 2.49
CA GLY A 198 -16.53 9.30 3.60
C GLY A 198 -17.85 10.07 3.57
N GLY A 199 -18.74 9.73 4.51
CA GLY A 199 -20.03 10.40 4.65
C GLY A 199 -21.17 9.74 3.88
N ASN A 200 -22.27 10.46 3.79
CA ASN A 200 -23.47 9.99 3.12
C ASN A 200 -23.40 10.31 1.62
N GLY A 201 -23.36 9.27 0.78
CA GLY A 201 -23.28 9.40 -0.67
C GLY A 201 -21.90 9.78 -1.20
N SER A 202 -20.85 9.81 -0.35
CA SER A 202 -19.51 10.29 -0.72
C SER A 202 -18.35 9.43 -0.17
N VAL A 203 -18.61 8.17 0.19
CA VAL A 203 -17.52 7.25 0.59
C VAL A 203 -16.53 7.04 -0.56
N ALA A 204 -17.05 6.86 -1.78
CA ALA A 204 -16.28 6.78 -3.01
C ALA A 204 -16.50 8.05 -3.85
N VAL A 205 -15.42 8.69 -4.26
CA VAL A 205 -15.48 9.90 -5.09
C VAL A 205 -14.46 9.80 -6.22
N ALA A 206 -14.86 10.15 -7.43
CA ALA A 206 -13.99 10.29 -8.58
C ALA A 206 -13.96 11.74 -9.08
N TYR A 207 -12.75 12.24 -9.27
CA TYR A 207 -12.48 13.54 -9.85
C TYR A 207 -11.83 13.39 -11.21
N ASP A 208 -12.04 14.34 -12.11
CA ASP A 208 -11.17 14.53 -13.25
C ASP A 208 -9.77 14.88 -12.73
N LYS A 209 -8.80 14.03 -13.01
CA LYS A 209 -7.45 14.15 -12.42
C LYS A 209 -6.71 15.42 -12.83
N ASP A 210 -7.10 16.03 -13.96
CA ASP A 210 -6.44 17.20 -14.51
C ASP A 210 -7.01 18.52 -13.98
N THR A 211 -8.33 18.54 -13.73
CA THR A 211 -9.06 19.76 -13.33
C THR A 211 -9.56 19.76 -11.89
N GLY A 212 -9.58 18.59 -11.22
CA GLY A 212 -10.22 18.42 -9.90
C GLY A 212 -11.75 18.41 -9.92
N LYS A 213 -12.40 18.54 -11.09
CA LYS A 213 -13.86 18.52 -11.16
C LYS A 213 -14.39 17.14 -10.79
N GLU A 214 -15.38 17.10 -9.87
CA GLU A 214 -16.08 15.87 -9.53
C GLU A 214 -16.76 15.27 -10.77
N ILE A 215 -16.54 13.97 -11.01
CA ILE A 215 -17.17 13.19 -12.09
C ILE A 215 -18.37 12.44 -11.52
N TRP A 216 -18.15 11.72 -10.43
CA TRP A 216 -19.19 10.97 -9.71
C TRP A 216 -18.81 10.77 -8.25
N ARG A 217 -19.83 10.51 -7.40
CA ARG A 217 -19.68 10.04 -6.03
C ARG A 217 -20.72 8.99 -5.70
N ALA A 218 -20.39 8.09 -4.76
CA ALA A 218 -21.23 6.94 -4.41
C ALA A 218 -20.94 6.45 -2.99
N LEU A 219 -21.78 5.55 -2.53
CA LEU A 219 -21.73 4.84 -1.26
C LEU A 219 -21.91 5.74 -0.04
N SER A 220 -22.48 5.13 1.00
CA SER A 220 -22.66 5.73 2.32
C SER A 220 -22.14 4.76 3.37
N ALA A 221 -21.46 5.26 4.38
CA ALA A 221 -21.02 4.51 5.54
C ALA A 221 -20.90 5.44 6.75
N LYS A 222 -21.06 4.89 7.97
CA LYS A 222 -20.80 5.63 9.20
C LYS A 222 -19.32 5.97 9.35
N GLU A 223 -18.47 5.03 8.96
CA GLU A 223 -17.00 5.20 8.89
C GLU A 223 -16.52 4.74 7.52
N PRO A 224 -15.68 5.53 6.82
CA PRO A 224 -15.23 5.17 5.47
C PRO A 224 -14.24 4.00 5.47
N GLY A 225 -13.60 3.70 6.60
CA GLY A 225 -12.43 2.82 6.65
C GLY A 225 -11.19 3.53 6.11
N TYR A 226 -10.18 2.72 5.72
CA TYR A 226 -8.85 3.22 5.36
C TYR A 226 -8.26 2.48 4.15
N ALA A 227 -8.93 1.43 3.69
CA ALA A 227 -8.44 0.61 2.57
C ALA A 227 -8.44 1.41 1.27
N PRO A 228 -7.35 1.35 0.49
CA PRO A 228 -7.29 2.03 -0.79
C PRO A 228 -8.27 1.39 -1.79
N PRO A 229 -8.88 2.19 -2.69
CA PRO A 229 -9.66 1.66 -3.80
C PRO A 229 -8.77 0.82 -4.73
N MET A 230 -9.30 -0.30 -5.20
CA MET A 230 -8.61 -1.21 -6.12
C MET A 230 -9.50 -1.52 -7.32
N ILE A 231 -8.92 -1.59 -8.52
CA ILE A 231 -9.65 -2.04 -9.72
C ILE A 231 -9.16 -3.43 -10.09
N TYR A 232 -10.12 -4.35 -10.26
CA TYR A 232 -9.87 -5.70 -10.71
C TYR A 232 -10.84 -6.09 -11.84
N GLU A 233 -10.48 -7.11 -12.59
CA GLU A 233 -11.38 -7.73 -13.55
C GLU A 233 -11.97 -9.00 -12.96
N PHE A 234 -13.30 -9.10 -12.88
CA PHE A 234 -14.02 -10.29 -12.47
C PHE A 234 -15.15 -10.56 -13.46
N GLY A 235 -15.28 -11.82 -13.89
CA GLY A 235 -16.31 -12.21 -14.85
C GLY A 235 -16.27 -11.41 -16.16
N GLY A 236 -15.08 -11.00 -16.61
CA GLY A 236 -14.88 -10.19 -17.82
C GLY A 236 -15.26 -8.70 -17.68
N LYS A 237 -15.52 -8.22 -16.46
CA LYS A 237 -15.84 -6.81 -16.18
C LYS A 237 -14.82 -6.18 -15.25
N ARG A 238 -14.40 -4.95 -15.55
CA ARG A 238 -13.63 -4.11 -14.63
C ARG A 238 -14.54 -3.69 -13.46
N GLN A 239 -14.11 -3.95 -12.25
CA GLN A 239 -14.83 -3.64 -11.02
C GLN A 239 -13.93 -2.85 -10.09
N LEU A 240 -14.41 -1.71 -9.63
CA LEU A 240 -13.78 -0.87 -8.65
C LEU A 240 -14.23 -1.32 -7.25
N ILE A 241 -13.30 -1.86 -6.48
CA ILE A 241 -13.58 -2.40 -5.16
C ILE A 241 -13.36 -1.33 -4.11
N PHE A 242 -14.41 -1.05 -3.35
CA PHE A 242 -14.39 -0.25 -2.12
C PHE A 242 -14.76 -1.11 -0.93
N TRP A 243 -13.91 -1.10 0.07
CA TRP A 243 -14.13 -1.83 1.31
C TRP A 243 -14.15 -0.87 2.50
N HIS A 244 -15.29 -0.78 3.14
CA HIS A 244 -15.48 -0.07 4.41
C HIS A 244 -16.03 -1.03 5.47
N PRO A 245 -16.08 -0.65 6.77
CA PRO A 245 -16.45 -1.60 7.84
C PRO A 245 -17.79 -2.29 7.66
N GLU A 246 -18.74 -1.66 6.99
CA GLU A 246 -20.12 -2.16 6.85
C GLU A 246 -20.34 -2.99 5.58
N ALA A 247 -19.43 -2.91 4.58
CA ALA A 247 -19.59 -3.64 3.32
C ALA A 247 -18.31 -3.70 2.47
N VAL A 248 -18.26 -4.71 1.61
CA VAL A 248 -17.40 -4.73 0.41
C VAL A 248 -18.29 -4.42 -0.78
N ASN A 249 -17.90 -3.44 -1.59
CA ASN A 249 -18.68 -2.98 -2.73
C ASN A 249 -17.85 -3.08 -4.01
N ALA A 250 -18.50 -3.45 -5.10
CA ALA A 250 -17.95 -3.26 -6.44
C ALA A 250 -18.77 -2.21 -7.19
N LEU A 251 -18.07 -1.29 -7.85
CA LEU A 251 -18.66 -0.24 -8.64
C LEU A 251 -18.13 -0.27 -10.07
N GLU A 252 -18.90 0.26 -11.00
CA GLU A 252 -18.42 0.59 -12.33
C GLU A 252 -17.41 1.75 -12.20
N PRO A 253 -16.14 1.60 -12.62
CA PRO A 253 -15.15 2.67 -12.47
C PRO A 253 -15.51 3.96 -13.20
N GLU A 254 -16.31 3.87 -14.27
CA GLU A 254 -16.67 5.02 -15.12
C GLU A 254 -17.77 5.88 -14.50
N THR A 255 -18.72 5.27 -13.80
CA THR A 255 -19.97 5.94 -13.37
C THR A 255 -20.16 5.97 -11.85
N GLY A 256 -19.41 5.17 -11.10
CA GLY A 256 -19.65 4.95 -9.67
C GLY A 256 -20.90 4.11 -9.36
N LYS A 257 -21.58 3.58 -10.37
CA LYS A 257 -22.76 2.72 -10.17
C LYS A 257 -22.35 1.43 -9.46
N VAL A 258 -23.09 1.09 -8.39
CA VAL A 258 -22.86 -0.15 -7.65
C VAL A 258 -23.25 -1.35 -8.52
N ILE A 259 -22.32 -2.30 -8.66
CA ILE A 259 -22.53 -3.58 -9.34
C ILE A 259 -23.08 -4.58 -8.34
N TRP A 260 -22.39 -4.72 -7.20
CA TRP A 260 -22.81 -5.57 -6.07
C TRP A 260 -22.31 -5.01 -4.75
N THR A 261 -22.97 -5.42 -3.67
CA THR A 261 -22.58 -5.15 -2.29
C THR A 261 -22.62 -6.45 -1.50
N TYR A 262 -21.53 -6.76 -0.80
CA TYR A 262 -21.48 -7.82 0.20
C TYR A 262 -21.51 -7.18 1.59
N PRO A 263 -22.60 -7.33 2.36
CA PRO A 263 -22.74 -6.70 3.66
C PRO A 263 -21.82 -7.35 4.69
N LEU A 264 -21.26 -6.52 5.57
CA LEU A 264 -20.44 -6.94 6.71
C LEU A 264 -21.14 -6.52 8.00
N THR A 265 -21.00 -7.34 9.04
CA THR A 265 -21.44 -6.99 10.38
C THR A 265 -20.22 -6.78 11.26
N PRO A 266 -19.71 -5.55 11.36
CA PRO A 266 -18.55 -5.28 12.20
C PRO A 266 -18.92 -5.51 13.67
N SER A 267 -18.12 -6.30 14.36
CA SER A 267 -18.32 -6.64 15.77
C SER A 267 -17.67 -5.68 16.73
N VAL A 268 -16.90 -4.73 16.24
CA VAL A 268 -16.22 -3.68 17.01
C VAL A 268 -16.54 -2.29 16.47
N ARG A 269 -16.49 -1.29 17.37
CA ARG A 269 -16.94 0.08 17.10
C ARG A 269 -16.12 0.83 16.05
N SER A 270 -14.84 0.51 15.91
CA SER A 270 -13.96 1.17 14.94
C SER A 270 -13.68 0.25 13.77
N GLY A 271 -14.02 0.72 12.60
CA GLY A 271 -13.76 0.00 11.37
C GLY A 271 -12.30 -0.01 11.00
N MET A 272 -11.68 -1.18 11.06
CA MET A 272 -10.25 -1.35 10.75
C MET A 272 -10.05 -2.01 9.38
N SER A 273 -10.84 -1.58 8.39
CA SER A 273 -10.62 -1.95 6.98
C SER A 273 -9.43 -1.14 6.44
N ILE A 274 -8.22 -1.68 6.56
CA ILE A 274 -6.96 -0.99 6.22
C ILE A 274 -6.22 -1.69 5.07
N PRO A 275 -5.90 -3.01 5.14
CA PRO A 275 -5.16 -3.68 4.08
C PRO A 275 -5.89 -3.63 2.74
N SER A 276 -5.13 -3.49 1.65
CA SER A 276 -5.73 -3.53 0.31
C SER A 276 -6.37 -4.89 0.05
N PRO A 277 -7.60 -4.94 -0.47
CA PRO A 277 -8.20 -6.18 -0.96
C PRO A 277 -7.29 -6.86 -1.99
N ARG A 278 -7.19 -8.20 -1.98
CA ARG A 278 -6.30 -8.94 -2.88
C ARG A 278 -7.08 -9.90 -3.76
N LYS A 279 -6.85 -9.82 -5.08
CA LYS A 279 -7.45 -10.71 -6.08
C LYS A 279 -6.54 -11.87 -6.42
N VAL A 280 -7.11 -13.08 -6.50
CA VAL A 280 -6.48 -14.28 -7.07
C VAL A 280 -7.51 -15.04 -7.89
N GLY A 281 -7.36 -15.09 -9.21
CA GLY A 281 -8.38 -15.68 -10.08
C GLY A 281 -9.72 -14.97 -9.94
N ASP A 282 -10.76 -15.71 -9.56
CA ASP A 282 -12.10 -15.21 -9.24
C ASP A 282 -12.31 -14.93 -7.74
N LEU A 283 -11.26 -15.05 -6.93
CA LEU A 283 -11.32 -14.86 -5.50
C LEU A 283 -10.86 -13.45 -5.09
N LEU A 284 -11.53 -12.87 -4.10
CA LEU A 284 -11.19 -11.62 -3.44
C LEU A 284 -10.97 -11.88 -1.96
N PHE A 285 -9.74 -11.67 -1.50
CA PHE A 285 -9.34 -11.84 -0.11
C PHE A 285 -9.25 -10.49 0.60
N LEU A 286 -9.80 -10.42 1.82
CA LEU A 286 -9.75 -9.28 2.72
C LEU A 286 -9.35 -9.76 4.12
N THR A 287 -8.72 -8.88 4.89
CA THR A 287 -8.35 -9.16 6.29
C THR A 287 -8.37 -7.88 7.10
N SER A 288 -8.83 -7.95 8.33
CA SER A 288 -8.84 -6.81 9.24
C SER A 288 -8.53 -7.24 10.68
N PHE A 289 -7.99 -6.31 11.43
CA PHE A 289 -7.82 -6.45 12.86
C PHE A 289 -9.19 -6.72 13.53
N TYR A 290 -9.27 -7.50 14.56
CA TYR A 290 -10.48 -8.02 15.23
C TYR A 290 -11.36 -8.96 14.38
N ASN A 291 -11.81 -8.55 13.19
CA ASN A 291 -12.82 -9.28 12.41
C ASN A 291 -12.22 -10.40 11.55
N GLY A 292 -10.88 -10.46 11.46
CA GLY A 292 -10.18 -11.51 10.74
C GLY A 292 -10.30 -11.42 9.23
N SER A 293 -10.29 -12.56 8.58
CA SER A 293 -10.24 -12.69 7.13
C SER A 293 -11.57 -13.07 6.53
N LEU A 294 -11.77 -12.64 5.29
CA LEU A 294 -12.92 -12.93 4.44
C LEU A 294 -12.41 -13.30 3.04
N LEU A 295 -12.87 -14.42 2.51
CA LEU A 295 -12.65 -14.83 1.14
C LEU A 295 -13.99 -14.88 0.41
N LEU A 296 -14.11 -14.09 -0.65
CA LEU A 296 -15.27 -14.04 -1.52
C LEU A 296 -14.93 -14.62 -2.89
N ARG A 297 -15.88 -15.33 -3.51
CA ARG A 297 -15.88 -15.64 -4.94
C ARG A 297 -16.66 -14.55 -5.64
N VAL A 298 -16.02 -13.89 -6.61
CA VAL A 298 -16.58 -12.72 -7.30
C VAL A 298 -16.83 -13.05 -8.76
N GLY A 299 -18.04 -12.84 -9.20
CA GLY A 299 -18.48 -12.93 -10.60
C GLY A 299 -18.59 -11.55 -11.27
N ALA A 300 -19.32 -11.53 -12.40
CA ALA A 300 -19.53 -10.29 -13.15
C ALA A 300 -20.41 -9.26 -12.44
N ASP A 301 -21.34 -9.72 -11.57
CA ASP A 301 -22.40 -8.92 -10.97
C ASP A 301 -22.78 -9.35 -9.54
N GLN A 302 -22.01 -10.26 -8.95
CA GLN A 302 -22.27 -10.79 -7.60
C GLN A 302 -20.99 -11.22 -6.89
N ALA A 303 -21.06 -11.32 -5.56
CA ALA A 303 -20.03 -11.93 -4.73
C ALA A 303 -20.67 -12.91 -3.74
N ALA A 304 -20.02 -14.04 -3.52
CA ALA A 304 -20.47 -15.08 -2.59
C ALA A 304 -19.37 -15.45 -1.60
N LEU A 305 -19.76 -15.74 -0.36
CA LEU A 305 -18.83 -16.20 0.67
C LEU A 305 -18.23 -17.55 0.31
N VAL A 306 -16.89 -17.64 0.39
CA VAL A 306 -16.17 -18.91 0.40
C VAL A 306 -15.91 -19.34 1.84
N TRP A 307 -15.24 -18.48 2.61
CA TRP A 307 -15.05 -18.64 4.05
C TRP A 307 -14.77 -17.30 4.73
N GLN A 308 -14.97 -17.26 6.04
CA GLN A 308 -14.55 -16.13 6.88
C GLN A 308 -14.05 -16.63 8.23
N SER A 309 -13.21 -15.83 8.88
CA SER A 309 -12.77 -16.05 10.26
C SER A 309 -13.97 -16.09 11.20
N LYS A 310 -13.92 -16.99 12.17
CA LYS A 310 -14.98 -17.17 13.19
C LYS A 310 -14.67 -16.39 14.45
N LYS A 311 -13.38 -16.07 14.68
CA LYS A 311 -12.91 -15.38 15.86
C LYS A 311 -12.97 -13.87 15.66
N VAL A 312 -13.44 -13.18 16.70
CA VAL A 312 -13.49 -11.72 16.80
C VAL A 312 -12.64 -11.33 17.97
N SER A 313 -11.34 -11.31 17.77
CA SER A 313 -10.35 -11.09 18.80
C SER A 313 -9.08 -10.49 18.24
N GLU A 314 -8.33 -9.78 19.07
CA GLU A 314 -6.99 -9.36 18.72
C GLU A 314 -5.91 -10.40 19.09
N MET A 315 -6.17 -11.25 20.09
CA MET A 315 -5.20 -12.23 20.59
C MET A 315 -5.53 -13.66 20.19
N ASP A 316 -6.78 -14.07 20.38
CA ASP A 316 -7.26 -15.38 19.96
C ASP A 316 -7.78 -15.30 18.52
N THR A 317 -6.90 -15.54 17.56
CA THR A 317 -7.12 -15.30 16.14
C THR A 317 -7.10 -16.62 15.36
N ASP A 318 -8.07 -16.79 14.45
CA ASP A 318 -8.08 -17.82 13.42
C ASP A 318 -7.80 -17.19 12.04
N GLY A 319 -7.14 -17.91 11.15
CA GLY A 319 -6.72 -17.36 9.87
C GLY A 319 -5.75 -16.19 10.05
N LEU A 320 -6.09 -15.02 9.47
CA LEU A 320 -5.28 -13.81 9.48
C LEU A 320 -6.08 -12.61 9.96
N HIS A 321 -5.55 -11.86 10.94
CA HIS A 321 -6.12 -10.61 11.45
C HIS A 321 -5.10 -9.48 11.26
N SER A 322 -4.79 -9.13 10.02
CA SER A 322 -3.81 -8.09 9.71
C SER A 322 -4.31 -6.70 10.11
N VAL A 323 -3.39 -5.87 10.59
CA VAL A 323 -3.68 -4.47 10.94
C VAL A 323 -3.48 -3.56 9.74
N MET A 324 -2.24 -3.44 9.23
CA MET A 324 -1.87 -2.51 8.16
C MET A 324 -1.26 -3.20 6.95
N ALA A 325 -0.61 -4.36 7.13
CA ALA A 325 0.05 -5.05 6.03
C ALA A 325 -0.96 -5.58 5.01
N THR A 326 -0.73 -5.23 3.74
CA THR A 326 -1.41 -5.89 2.64
C THR A 326 -0.77 -7.25 2.42
N PRO A 327 -1.52 -8.36 2.47
CA PRO A 327 -0.98 -9.70 2.33
C PRO A 327 -0.39 -9.97 0.94
N LEU A 328 0.69 -10.73 0.90
CA LEU A 328 1.16 -11.40 -0.30
C LEU A 328 0.36 -12.69 -0.46
N ILE A 329 -0.19 -12.93 -1.67
CA ILE A 329 -0.86 -14.18 -2.00
C ILE A 329 -0.18 -14.77 -3.23
N GLU A 330 0.33 -16.00 -3.08
CA GLU A 330 1.07 -16.68 -4.12
C GLU A 330 0.89 -18.19 -4.02
N GLY A 331 0.75 -18.87 -5.17
CA GLY A 331 0.68 -20.34 -5.23
C GLY A 331 -0.45 -20.97 -4.40
N GLY A 332 -1.53 -20.21 -4.11
CA GLY A 332 -2.62 -20.68 -3.24
C GLY A 332 -2.37 -20.48 -1.74
N TYR A 333 -1.36 -19.69 -1.38
CA TYR A 333 -1.00 -19.39 0.01
C TYR A 333 -0.99 -17.90 0.30
N ILE A 334 -1.28 -17.54 1.56
CA ILE A 334 -1.32 -16.17 2.06
C ILE A 334 -0.16 -15.99 3.04
N TYR A 335 0.61 -14.93 2.87
CA TYR A 335 1.71 -14.55 3.75
C TYR A 335 1.50 -13.13 4.28
N SER A 336 1.44 -12.94 5.60
CA SER A 336 1.28 -11.61 6.21
C SER A 336 1.49 -11.64 7.74
N PRO A 337 1.85 -10.50 8.36
CA PRO A 337 1.71 -10.34 9.80
C PRO A 337 0.25 -10.36 10.25
N CYS A 338 0.01 -10.99 11.39
CA CYS A 338 -1.24 -10.97 12.13
C CYS A 338 -1.18 -9.92 13.26
N SER A 339 -2.22 -9.79 14.02
CA SER A 339 -2.50 -8.76 15.03
C SER A 339 -1.40 -8.47 16.07
N TYR A 340 -0.65 -9.50 16.46
CA TYR A 340 0.46 -9.38 17.45
C TYR A 340 1.84 -9.67 16.83
N GLY A 341 1.98 -9.48 15.52
CA GLY A 341 3.25 -9.64 14.82
C GLY A 341 3.58 -11.10 14.45
N GLN A 342 2.66 -12.03 14.66
CA GLN A 342 2.82 -13.38 14.11
C GLN A 342 2.80 -13.31 12.57
N PHE A 343 3.93 -13.46 11.95
CA PHE A 343 3.98 -13.62 10.50
C PHE A 343 3.53 -15.03 10.15
N ARG A 344 2.47 -15.14 9.35
CA ARG A 344 1.78 -16.41 9.08
C ARG A 344 1.84 -16.80 7.62
N CYS A 345 1.83 -18.11 7.38
CA CYS A 345 1.45 -18.73 6.13
C CYS A 345 0.12 -19.45 6.31
N LEU A 346 -0.83 -19.20 5.42
CA LEU A 346 -2.13 -19.86 5.42
C LEU A 346 -2.47 -20.40 4.03
N LYS A 347 -3.30 -21.46 3.97
CA LYS A 347 -3.95 -21.87 2.74
C LYS A 347 -5.01 -20.85 2.34
N LEU A 348 -5.00 -20.40 1.09
CA LEU A 348 -5.98 -19.41 0.60
C LEU A 348 -7.41 -19.97 0.65
N GLU A 349 -7.60 -21.22 0.24
CA GLU A 349 -8.94 -21.84 0.10
C GLU A 349 -9.67 -22.05 1.43
N THR A 350 -8.93 -22.22 2.54
CA THR A 350 -9.53 -22.63 3.83
C THR A 350 -9.22 -21.67 4.98
N GLY A 351 -8.21 -20.81 4.83
CA GLY A 351 -7.69 -20.00 5.93
C GLY A 351 -6.89 -20.79 6.97
N GLU A 352 -6.62 -22.08 6.72
CA GLU A 352 -5.82 -22.93 7.62
C GLU A 352 -4.39 -22.41 7.73
N ARG A 353 -3.93 -22.19 8.97
CA ARG A 353 -2.56 -21.78 9.26
C ARG A 353 -1.60 -22.97 9.16
N LEU A 354 -0.59 -22.84 8.31
CA LEU A 354 0.47 -23.84 8.13
C LEU A 354 1.63 -23.60 9.10
N TRP A 355 2.07 -22.34 9.21
CA TRP A 355 3.11 -21.95 10.17
C TRP A 355 2.96 -20.50 10.58
N GLU A 356 3.64 -20.13 11.66
CA GLU A 356 3.81 -18.73 12.09
C GLU A 356 5.20 -18.51 12.73
N THR A 357 5.67 -17.27 12.67
CA THR A 357 6.94 -16.85 13.27
C THR A 357 6.90 -15.38 13.65
N PHE A 358 7.67 -14.98 14.64
CA PHE A 358 7.93 -13.57 14.95
C PHE A 358 9.22 -13.04 14.30
N ALA A 359 10.03 -13.92 13.70
CA ALA A 359 11.36 -13.56 13.19
C ALA A 359 11.32 -12.54 12.05
N LEU A 360 10.20 -12.44 11.34
CA LEU A 360 10.01 -11.50 10.22
C LEU A 360 9.36 -10.17 10.64
N THR A 361 9.02 -10.01 11.91
CA THR A 361 8.43 -8.80 12.48
C THR A 361 9.29 -8.28 13.62
N SER A 362 8.82 -8.34 14.86
CA SER A 362 9.48 -7.78 16.05
C SER A 362 10.38 -8.79 16.82
N GLY A 363 10.50 -10.02 16.32
CA GLY A 363 11.22 -11.12 17.01
C GLY A 363 10.48 -11.72 18.20
N LYS A 364 9.40 -11.10 18.64
CA LYS A 364 8.54 -11.53 19.75
C LYS A 364 7.11 -11.03 19.58
N SER A 365 6.18 -11.53 20.37
CA SER A 365 4.81 -11.03 20.38
C SER A 365 4.80 -9.54 20.74
N ALA A 366 4.21 -8.73 19.86
CA ALA A 366 4.03 -7.30 20.04
C ALA A 366 2.70 -6.88 19.43
N ARG A 367 1.85 -6.20 20.19
CA ARG A 367 0.56 -5.70 19.70
C ARG A 367 0.79 -4.83 18.47
N TRP A 368 0.07 -5.11 17.37
CA TRP A 368 0.24 -4.48 16.07
C TRP A 368 1.64 -4.62 15.45
N GLY A 369 2.41 -5.61 15.91
CA GLY A 369 3.71 -5.97 15.33
C GLY A 369 3.59 -6.14 13.82
N HIS A 370 4.48 -5.49 13.07
CA HIS A 370 4.22 -5.21 11.66
C HIS A 370 5.43 -5.44 10.76
N ALA A 371 5.16 -5.76 9.49
CA ALA A 371 6.12 -5.79 8.41
C ALA A 371 5.41 -5.60 7.06
N PHE A 372 6.03 -4.85 6.16
CA PHE A 372 5.58 -4.69 4.77
C PHE A 372 6.29 -5.70 3.89
N ILE A 373 5.58 -6.24 2.89
CA ILE A 373 6.07 -7.30 2.02
C ILE A 373 6.05 -6.80 0.58
N VAL A 374 7.17 -6.97 -0.13
CA VAL A 374 7.28 -6.72 -1.56
C VAL A 374 7.92 -7.95 -2.21
N LYS A 375 7.21 -8.55 -3.16
CA LYS A 375 7.67 -9.73 -3.92
C LYS A 375 8.66 -9.33 -5.01
N GLN A 376 9.75 -10.12 -5.19
CA GLN A 376 10.71 -9.94 -6.27
C GLN A 376 11.20 -11.33 -6.75
N GLY A 377 10.75 -11.76 -7.94
CA GLY A 377 11.03 -13.11 -8.43
C GLY A 377 10.55 -14.17 -7.42
N GLU A 378 11.42 -15.09 -7.02
CA GLU A 378 11.13 -16.12 -6.01
C GLU A 378 11.35 -15.65 -4.55
N ARG A 379 11.69 -14.37 -4.35
CA ARG A 379 12.05 -13.81 -3.05
C ARG A 379 11.05 -12.74 -2.62
N SER A 380 11.09 -12.43 -1.33
CA SER A 380 10.31 -11.33 -0.75
C SER A 380 11.22 -10.44 0.06
N PHE A 381 11.15 -9.14 -0.19
CA PHE A 381 11.71 -8.11 0.68
C PHE A 381 10.68 -7.77 1.74
N ILE A 382 11.06 -7.89 2.99
CA ILE A 382 10.21 -7.66 4.15
C ILE A 382 10.84 -6.53 4.96
N PHE A 383 10.15 -5.40 5.07
CA PHE A 383 10.59 -4.26 5.86
C PHE A 383 9.76 -4.20 7.14
N ASN A 384 10.40 -4.47 8.28
CA ASN A 384 9.71 -4.61 9.55
C ASN A 384 9.68 -3.32 10.38
N GLU A 385 8.92 -3.32 11.45
CA GLU A 385 8.75 -2.16 12.35
C GLU A 385 10.00 -1.78 13.13
N GLN A 386 11.04 -2.62 13.13
CA GLN A 386 12.34 -2.33 13.73
C GLN A 386 13.28 -1.61 12.77
N GLY A 387 12.83 -1.37 11.53
CA GLY A 387 13.63 -0.71 10.49
C GLY A 387 14.61 -1.66 9.80
N ASP A 388 14.41 -2.97 9.93
CA ASP A 388 15.20 -3.98 9.26
C ASP A 388 14.59 -4.35 7.90
N LEU A 389 15.42 -4.44 6.89
CA LEU A 389 15.13 -5.09 5.63
C LEU A 389 15.57 -6.56 5.71
N ILE A 390 14.62 -7.45 5.49
CA ILE A 390 14.83 -8.90 5.48
C ILE A 390 14.56 -9.39 4.06
N LEU A 391 15.50 -10.12 3.49
CA LEU A 391 15.28 -10.85 2.26
C LEU A 391 15.00 -12.32 2.62
N ALA A 392 13.85 -12.83 2.16
CA ALA A 392 13.40 -14.17 2.49
C ALA A 392 12.76 -14.88 1.28
N ARG A 393 12.85 -16.19 1.24
CA ARG A 393 11.98 -17.03 0.42
C ARG A 393 10.86 -17.56 1.30
N LEU A 394 9.63 -17.33 0.87
CA LEU A 394 8.42 -17.77 1.57
C LEU A 394 7.85 -19.00 0.87
N THR A 395 7.63 -20.09 1.62
CA THR A 395 7.05 -21.33 1.11
C THR A 395 5.95 -21.84 2.05
N PRO A 396 5.08 -22.76 1.62
CA PRO A 396 4.08 -23.35 2.51
C PRO A 396 4.67 -24.12 3.70
N GLU A 397 5.91 -24.63 3.56
CA GLU A 397 6.60 -25.41 4.59
C GLU A 397 7.28 -24.52 5.62
N LYS A 398 7.91 -23.43 5.16
CA LYS A 398 8.69 -22.52 6.00
C LYS A 398 9.09 -21.25 5.27
N TYR A 399 9.68 -20.29 5.97
CA TYR A 399 10.49 -19.25 5.35
C TYR A 399 11.98 -19.64 5.40
N GLU A 400 12.75 -19.17 4.39
CA GLU A 400 14.22 -19.24 4.35
C GLU A 400 14.75 -17.80 4.47
N ASP A 401 15.60 -17.54 5.46
CA ASP A 401 16.27 -16.24 5.62
C ASP A 401 17.46 -16.16 4.63
N LEU A 402 17.40 -15.18 3.73
CA LEU A 402 18.45 -14.92 2.71
C LEU A 402 19.33 -13.72 3.09
N GLY A 403 19.10 -13.14 4.27
CA GLY A 403 19.89 -12.05 4.82
C GLY A 403 19.02 -10.95 5.41
N ARG A 404 19.66 -10.15 6.26
CA ARG A 404 19.02 -9.04 7.00
C ARG A 404 19.97 -7.86 7.08
N ALA A 405 19.43 -6.65 6.95
CA ALA A 405 20.19 -5.42 7.10
C ALA A 405 19.33 -4.37 7.82
N HIS A 406 19.92 -3.68 8.80
CA HIS A 406 19.30 -2.57 9.48
C HIS A 406 19.42 -1.31 8.64
N LEU A 407 18.30 -0.63 8.35
CA LEU A 407 18.26 0.57 7.52
C LEU A 407 17.97 1.85 8.33
N LEU A 408 17.07 1.78 9.29
CA LEU A 408 16.52 2.94 10.00
C LEU A 408 16.23 2.60 11.46
N ASP A 409 16.59 3.47 12.37
CA ASP A 409 16.18 3.33 13.76
C ASP A 409 14.67 3.57 13.92
N PRO A 410 13.96 2.78 14.72
CA PRO A 410 12.58 3.05 15.09
C PRO A 410 12.52 4.29 15.99
N VAL A 411 11.73 5.28 15.59
CA VAL A 411 11.65 6.57 16.31
C VAL A 411 10.21 7.03 16.56
N ASN A 412 9.22 6.39 15.94
CA ASN A 412 7.82 6.68 16.17
C ASN A 412 7.34 5.98 17.44
N ASN A 413 6.60 6.70 18.30
CA ASN A 413 6.13 6.16 19.55
C ASN A 413 4.81 5.39 19.39
N ASP A 414 4.89 4.07 19.55
CA ASP A 414 3.73 3.20 19.84
C ASP A 414 3.77 2.87 21.36
N PRO A 415 2.64 2.83 22.08
CA PRO A 415 2.67 2.59 23.52
C PRO A 415 3.54 1.40 23.93
N GLY A 416 4.64 1.69 24.62
CA GLY A 416 5.60 0.71 25.14
C GLY A 416 6.75 0.35 24.21
N ARG A 417 6.84 0.88 22.97
CA ARG A 417 7.98 0.66 22.07
C ARG A 417 8.10 1.74 21.00
N LEU A 418 9.25 1.81 20.36
CA LEU A 418 9.48 2.60 19.15
C LEU A 418 9.31 1.73 17.89
N VAL A 419 8.80 2.32 16.82
CA VAL A 419 8.46 1.61 15.57
C VAL A 419 8.80 2.41 14.32
N VAL A 420 8.91 1.70 13.19
CA VAL A 420 8.87 2.25 11.82
C VAL A 420 7.63 1.67 11.12
N TRP A 421 6.65 2.51 10.83
CA TRP A 421 5.37 2.09 10.23
C TRP A 421 5.10 2.76 8.88
N SER A 422 6.14 3.01 8.11
CA SER A 422 6.03 3.56 6.76
C SER A 422 6.36 2.50 5.71
N HIS A 423 5.50 2.35 4.71
CA HIS A 423 5.70 1.41 3.61
C HIS A 423 6.88 1.89 2.73
N PRO A 424 7.87 1.05 2.42
CA PRO A 424 8.96 1.42 1.53
C PRO A 424 8.53 1.41 0.06
N ALA A 425 9.30 2.11 -0.79
CA ALA A 425 9.25 1.99 -2.25
C ALA A 425 10.46 1.22 -2.77
N PHE A 426 10.29 0.52 -3.90
CA PHE A 426 11.34 -0.24 -4.57
C PHE A 426 11.43 0.20 -6.02
N ALA A 427 12.45 0.95 -6.37
CA ALA A 427 12.64 1.50 -7.70
C ALA A 427 14.14 1.59 -8.03
N ASN A 428 14.48 1.46 -9.30
CA ASN A 428 15.84 1.69 -9.80
C ASN A 428 16.90 0.91 -9.01
N ARG A 429 16.62 -0.38 -8.74
CA ARG A 429 17.44 -1.32 -7.96
C ARG A 429 17.79 -0.79 -6.57
N SER A 430 16.86 -0.06 -5.97
CA SER A 430 17.04 0.54 -4.64
C SER A 430 15.77 0.44 -3.82
N ILE A 431 15.93 0.46 -2.50
CA ILE A 431 14.84 0.69 -1.56
C ILE A 431 14.88 2.11 -1.05
N TYR A 432 13.71 2.74 -0.97
CA TYR A 432 13.49 4.04 -0.35
C TYR A 432 12.61 3.82 0.87
N ALA A 433 13.17 4.08 2.05
CA ALA A 433 12.49 3.88 3.33
C ALA A 433 12.61 5.12 4.21
N ARG A 434 11.65 5.32 5.10
CA ARG A 434 11.67 6.46 6.02
C ARG A 434 11.27 6.09 7.44
N ASN A 435 11.71 6.91 8.40
CA ASN A 435 11.17 7.03 9.74
C ASN A 435 10.67 8.48 9.97
N ASP A 436 10.45 8.90 11.23
CA ASP A 436 10.00 10.27 11.57
C ASP A 436 11.13 11.31 11.57
N LYS A 437 12.33 10.98 11.14
CA LYS A 437 13.49 11.88 11.13
C LYS A 437 14.19 11.98 9.78
N GLU A 438 14.13 10.91 8.99
CA GLU A 438 14.86 10.84 7.73
C GLU A 438 14.20 9.91 6.71
N ILE A 439 14.52 10.12 5.46
CA ILE A 439 14.31 9.18 4.37
C ILE A 439 15.68 8.75 3.81
N VAL A 440 15.81 7.47 3.45
CA VAL A 440 17.04 6.88 2.93
C VAL A 440 16.81 6.23 1.58
N CYS A 441 17.83 6.26 0.73
CA CYS A 441 17.95 5.44 -0.47
C CYS A 441 19.10 4.47 -0.30
N VAL A 442 18.82 3.17 -0.45
CA VAL A 442 19.80 2.09 -0.27
C VAL A 442 19.84 1.22 -1.51
N SER A 443 21.04 1.00 -2.07
CA SER A 443 21.22 0.17 -3.27
C SER A 443 20.96 -1.31 -2.95
N LEU A 444 20.18 -1.94 -3.81
CA LEU A 444 19.95 -3.40 -3.85
C LEU A 444 20.42 -3.98 -5.19
N ALA A 445 21.18 -3.23 -5.97
CA ALA A 445 21.76 -3.71 -7.22
C ALA A 445 22.74 -4.88 -6.94
N ALA A 446 22.65 -5.96 -7.72
CA ALA A 446 23.68 -6.97 -7.77
C ALA A 446 25.00 -6.35 -8.30
N GLU A 447 26.13 -6.76 -7.73
CA GLU A 447 27.45 -6.36 -8.18
C GLU A 447 27.82 -6.99 -9.53
#